data_7561f7b3c69a93572a43d0c75f0fc46a
#
_entry.id   7561f7b3c69a93572a43d0c75f0fc46a
#
_cell.length_a   1.000
_cell.length_b   1.000
_cell.length_c   1.000
_cell.angle_alpha   90.00
_cell.angle_beta   90.00
_cell.angle_gamma   90.00
#
_symmetry.space_group_name_H-M   'P 1'
#
loop_
_entity.id
_entity.type
_entity.pdbx_description
1 polymer ?
#
loop_
_entity_poly.entity_id
_entity_poly.type
_entity_poly.pdbx_seq_one_letter_code
_entity_poly.pdbx_strand_id
1 'polypeptide(L)'
;MFKRGHTVYHYGHPDSKVPCTEHISVISHLTYDDHFKRQKWQDFLPQKIKNKLHEEFNTNAAREALKRRHSKNDLVLAFWGVGHKGACEKLKDSMIVVEPSIGYDSFFAHFRVFESYSHLHKMLGGAQYNHPSSTDHVIPPGFVPDDFEFSEEKEDYWLFLGRIVDSKGVHIADQLSRALRQPIKFVG
;
A
#
# COMPACT_ATOMS: atom_id res chain seq x y z
N MET A 1 -10.22 6.88 8.90
CA MET A 1 -9.85 7.02 10.32
C MET A 1 -9.95 8.47 10.78
N PHE A 2 -9.21 9.42 10.24
CA PHE A 2 -9.24 10.84 10.64
C PHE A 2 -10.67 11.43 10.61
N LYS A 3 -11.42 11.29 9.51
CA LYS A 3 -12.83 11.73 9.39
C LYS A 3 -13.78 11.08 10.44
N ARG A 4 -13.36 10.02 11.10
CA ARG A 4 -14.12 9.33 12.18
C ARG A 4 -13.65 9.72 13.59
N GLY A 5 -12.84 10.79 13.71
CA GLY A 5 -12.40 11.32 14.99
C GLY A 5 -11.20 10.62 15.64
N HIS A 6 -10.52 9.72 14.91
CA HIS A 6 -9.28 9.12 15.41
C HIS A 6 -8.12 10.11 15.30
N THR A 7 -7.22 10.10 16.29
CA THR A 7 -5.92 10.76 16.17
C THR A 7 -5.05 9.95 15.24
N VAL A 8 -4.62 10.56 14.14
CA VAL A 8 -3.88 9.89 13.08
C VAL A 8 -2.55 10.61 12.85
N TYR A 9 -1.46 9.90 13.08
CA TYR A 9 -0.10 10.35 12.75
C TYR A 9 0.33 9.69 11.46
N HIS A 10 0.67 10.49 10.45
CA HIS A 10 1.17 9.99 9.17
C HIS A 10 2.68 10.20 9.06
N TYR A 11 3.42 9.12 8.82
CA TYR A 11 4.88 9.13 8.64
C TYR A 11 5.20 8.89 7.17
N GLY A 12 5.87 9.84 6.52
CA GLY A 12 6.08 9.73 5.09
C GLY A 12 7.06 10.75 4.50
N HIS A 13 6.96 10.92 3.19
CA HIS A 13 7.72 11.93 2.43
C HIS A 13 7.25 13.35 2.83
N PRO A 14 8.15 14.36 2.86
CA PRO A 14 7.78 15.74 3.24
C PRO A 14 6.58 16.31 2.49
N ASP A 15 6.43 15.98 1.20
CA ASP A 15 5.36 16.51 0.35
C ASP A 15 4.06 15.70 0.42
N SER A 16 3.97 14.68 1.26
CA SER A 16 2.76 13.88 1.41
C SER A 16 1.61 14.72 1.95
N LYS A 17 0.46 14.67 1.26
CA LYS A 17 -0.77 15.39 1.60
C LYS A 17 -1.88 14.39 1.89
N VAL A 18 -1.96 13.93 3.14
CA VAL A 18 -3.00 12.99 3.58
C VAL A 18 -3.81 13.59 4.72
N PRO A 19 -5.12 13.33 4.79
CA PRO A 19 -5.94 13.74 5.94
C PRO A 19 -5.48 13.02 7.21
N CYS A 20 -4.85 13.77 8.11
CA CYS A 20 -4.30 13.27 9.38
C CYS A 20 -4.30 14.37 10.46
N THR A 21 -4.06 13.99 11.70
CA THR A 21 -3.88 14.94 12.80
C THR A 21 -2.53 15.67 12.67
N GLU A 22 -1.49 14.91 12.37
CA GLU A 22 -0.14 15.45 12.15
C GLU A 22 0.57 14.61 11.08
N HIS A 23 1.19 15.28 10.10
CA HIS A 23 2.12 14.65 9.16
C HIS A 23 3.55 14.84 9.66
N ILE A 24 4.29 13.74 9.71
CA ILE A 24 5.69 13.70 10.15
C ILE A 24 6.57 13.26 9.00
N SER A 25 7.45 14.15 8.56
CA SER A 25 8.47 13.82 7.58
C SER A 25 9.54 12.93 8.20
N VAL A 26 9.74 11.74 7.65
CA VAL A 26 10.68 10.71 8.14
C VAL A 26 11.77 10.36 7.14
N ILE A 27 11.71 10.92 5.93
CA ILE A 27 12.73 10.86 4.89
C ILE A 27 13.04 12.25 4.39
N SER A 28 14.27 12.47 3.94
CA SER A 28 14.68 13.74 3.33
C SER A 28 14.38 13.75 1.83
N HIS A 29 14.12 14.93 1.26
CA HIS A 29 14.07 15.11 -0.20
C HIS A 29 15.34 14.54 -0.86
N LEU A 30 16.50 14.84 -0.32
CA LEU A 30 17.77 14.40 -0.87
C LEU A 30 17.85 12.86 -0.99
N THR A 31 17.47 12.14 0.06
CA THR A 31 17.49 10.66 0.06
C THR A 31 16.46 10.10 -0.92
N TYR A 32 15.28 10.71 -0.98
CA TYR A 32 14.23 10.33 -1.91
C TYR A 32 14.66 10.55 -3.37
N ASP A 33 15.10 11.75 -3.70
CA ASP A 33 15.51 12.11 -5.05
C ASP A 33 16.72 11.29 -5.52
N ASP A 34 17.70 11.05 -4.64
CA ASP A 34 18.87 10.20 -4.97
C ASP A 34 18.46 8.76 -5.28
N HIS A 35 17.44 8.24 -4.57
CA HIS A 35 16.92 6.91 -4.80
C HIS A 35 16.19 6.80 -6.16
N PHE A 36 15.39 7.80 -6.51
CA PHE A 36 14.51 7.78 -7.68
C PHE A 36 15.07 8.48 -8.93
N LYS A 37 16.17 9.22 -8.85
CA LYS A 37 16.71 10.05 -9.95
C LYS A 37 16.98 9.32 -11.28
N ARG A 38 17.14 7.99 -11.25
CA ARG A 38 17.40 7.16 -12.44
C ARG A 38 16.19 6.34 -12.87
N GLN A 39 15.08 6.45 -12.16
CA GLN A 39 13.89 5.66 -12.44
C GLN A 39 12.95 6.45 -13.35
N LYS A 40 12.48 5.77 -14.39
CA LYS A 40 11.41 6.31 -15.23
C LYS A 40 10.07 5.94 -14.59
N TRP A 41 9.05 6.74 -14.80
CA TRP A 41 7.71 6.47 -14.26
C TRP A 41 7.11 5.13 -14.76
N GLN A 42 7.58 4.65 -15.93
CA GLN A 42 7.17 3.35 -16.49
C GLN A 42 7.85 2.16 -15.80
N ASP A 43 8.95 2.38 -15.08
CA ASP A 43 9.72 1.29 -14.51
C ASP A 43 8.94 0.66 -13.36
N PHE A 44 8.87 -0.68 -13.37
CA PHE A 44 8.42 -1.40 -12.19
C PHE A 44 9.53 -1.34 -11.14
N LEU A 45 9.26 -0.71 -10.00
CA LEU A 45 10.23 -0.56 -8.93
C LEU A 45 10.52 -1.93 -8.29
N PRO A 46 11.71 -2.53 -8.50
CA PRO A 46 12.08 -3.72 -7.77
C PRO A 46 12.19 -3.38 -6.28
N GLN A 47 11.45 -4.10 -5.46
CA GLN A 47 11.48 -3.91 -4.00
C GLN A 47 12.80 -4.44 -3.43
N LYS A 48 13.88 -3.70 -3.59
CA LYS A 48 15.11 -3.93 -2.82
C LYS A 48 14.91 -3.32 -1.44
N ILE A 49 14.51 -4.11 -0.47
CA ILE A 49 14.18 -3.68 0.90
C ILE A 49 15.39 -3.14 1.67
N LYS A 50 16.60 -3.51 1.26
CA LYS A 50 17.84 -3.04 1.89
C LYS A 50 18.46 -1.91 1.08
N ASN A 51 18.07 -0.68 1.38
CA ASN A 51 18.68 0.52 0.82
C ASN A 51 18.58 1.68 1.82
N LYS A 52 19.31 2.75 1.54
CA LYS A 52 19.41 3.94 2.39
C LYS A 52 18.03 4.58 2.67
N LEU A 53 17.14 4.60 1.67
CA LEU A 53 15.78 5.16 1.80
C LEU A 53 14.97 4.38 2.86
N HIS A 54 14.96 3.05 2.79
CA HIS A 54 14.25 2.22 3.76
C HIS A 54 14.87 2.30 5.16
N GLU A 55 16.19 2.39 5.26
CA GLU A 55 16.89 2.53 6.54
C GLU A 55 16.56 3.87 7.21
N GLU A 56 16.60 4.96 6.45
CA GLU A 56 16.23 6.30 6.93
C GLU A 56 14.76 6.32 7.37
N PHE A 57 13.85 5.84 6.51
CA PHE A 57 12.42 5.74 6.82
C PHE A 57 12.19 4.95 8.12
N ASN A 58 12.65 3.70 8.19
CA ASN A 58 12.37 2.81 9.31
C ASN A 58 12.95 3.34 10.63
N THR A 59 14.13 3.95 10.57
CA THR A 59 14.77 4.48 11.77
C THR A 59 14.04 5.72 12.29
N ASN A 60 13.71 6.64 11.40
CA ASN A 60 13.05 7.88 11.77
C ASN A 60 11.58 7.65 12.15
N ALA A 61 10.85 6.81 11.40
CA ALA A 61 9.45 6.48 11.70
C ALA A 61 9.31 5.84 13.08
N ALA A 62 10.17 4.87 13.43
CA ALA A 62 10.13 4.27 14.75
C ALA A 62 10.42 5.30 15.87
N ARG A 63 11.45 6.14 15.68
CA ARG A 63 11.81 7.17 16.65
C ARG A 63 10.67 8.17 16.86
N GLU A 64 10.09 8.67 15.79
CA GLU A 64 9.02 9.68 15.85
C GLU A 64 7.70 9.09 16.35
N ALA A 65 7.39 7.82 16.07
CA ALA A 65 6.23 7.13 16.60
C ALA A 65 6.33 6.95 18.12
N LEU A 66 7.50 6.55 18.64
CA LEU A 66 7.71 6.43 20.09
C LEU A 66 7.52 7.75 20.83
N LYS A 67 7.88 8.89 20.25
CA LYS A 67 7.67 10.21 20.84
C LYS A 67 6.19 10.59 20.97
N ARG A 68 5.35 10.08 20.06
CA ARG A 68 3.90 10.40 19.97
C ARG A 68 3.01 9.32 20.56
N ARG A 69 3.61 8.27 21.06
CA ARG A 69 2.89 7.17 21.69
C ARG A 69 2.19 7.65 22.99
N HIS A 70 0.92 7.32 23.11
CA HIS A 70 0.11 7.57 24.32
C HIS A 70 -0.04 6.32 25.18
N SER A 71 -0.18 5.14 24.55
CA SER A 71 -0.43 3.90 25.27
C SER A 71 0.13 2.68 24.52
N LYS A 72 0.08 1.52 25.19
CA LYS A 72 0.38 0.23 24.53
C LYS A 72 -0.70 -0.21 23.52
N ASN A 73 -1.87 0.41 23.59
CA ASN A 73 -2.99 0.13 22.67
C ASN A 73 -2.96 0.98 21.41
N ASP A 74 -1.97 1.86 21.27
CA ASP A 74 -1.79 2.61 20.03
C ASP A 74 -1.44 1.65 18.88
N LEU A 75 -2.03 1.91 17.72
CA LEU A 75 -1.88 1.07 16.53
C LEU A 75 -0.82 1.63 15.59
N VAL A 76 0.07 0.77 15.13
CA VAL A 76 0.98 1.04 14.00
C VAL A 76 0.45 0.30 12.78
N LEU A 77 0.09 1.01 11.73
CA LEU A 77 -0.42 0.46 10.48
C LEU A 77 0.67 0.44 9.41
N ALA A 78 1.18 -0.74 9.09
CA ALA A 78 2.30 -0.94 8.17
C ALA A 78 1.80 -1.20 6.74
N PHE A 79 1.38 -0.15 6.02
CA PHE A 79 0.80 -0.28 4.67
C PHE A 79 1.77 -0.74 3.57
N TRP A 80 3.06 -0.72 3.79
CA TRP A 80 4.04 -1.22 2.81
C TRP A 80 4.69 -2.53 3.24
N GLY A 81 3.98 -3.38 3.95
CA GLY A 81 4.42 -4.73 4.28
C GLY A 81 5.85 -4.79 4.81
N VAL A 82 6.65 -5.70 4.28
CA VAL A 82 8.04 -5.92 4.71
C VAL A 82 8.95 -4.70 4.57
N GLY A 83 8.61 -3.71 3.75
CA GLY A 83 9.32 -2.44 3.68
C GLY A 83 9.28 -1.65 4.99
N HIS A 84 8.23 -1.81 5.78
CA HIS A 84 8.05 -1.18 7.10
C HIS A 84 8.47 -2.07 8.27
N LYS A 85 8.85 -3.33 8.00
CA LYS A 85 9.23 -4.30 9.05
C LYS A 85 10.27 -3.74 10.01
N GLY A 86 11.29 -3.04 9.51
CA GLY A 86 12.37 -2.49 10.32
C GLY A 86 11.91 -1.48 11.37
N ALA A 87 10.89 -0.66 11.06
CA ALA A 87 10.27 0.24 12.05
C ALA A 87 9.40 -0.55 13.03
N CYS A 88 8.58 -1.46 12.51
CA CYS A 88 7.63 -2.24 13.31
C CYS A 88 8.32 -3.14 14.33
N GLU A 89 9.46 -3.75 14.00
CA GLU A 89 10.26 -4.54 14.94
C GLU A 89 10.75 -3.73 16.15
N LYS A 90 10.98 -2.43 15.98
CA LYS A 90 11.35 -1.51 17.06
C LYS A 90 10.15 -1.04 17.90
N LEU A 91 8.94 -1.21 17.38
CA LEU A 91 7.70 -0.70 17.99
C LEU A 91 6.84 -1.79 18.66
N LYS A 92 7.01 -3.06 18.26
CA LYS A 92 6.13 -4.18 18.63
C LYS A 92 5.95 -4.41 20.15
N ASP A 93 6.95 -4.07 20.95
CA ASP A 93 6.88 -4.21 22.41
C ASP A 93 6.20 -3.01 23.09
N SER A 94 5.99 -1.94 22.33
CA SER A 94 5.45 -0.67 22.81
C SER A 94 4.07 -0.33 22.24
N MET A 95 3.72 -0.88 21.09
CA MET A 95 2.49 -0.56 20.35
C MET A 95 1.98 -1.82 19.65
N ILE A 96 0.72 -1.84 19.23
CA ILE A 96 0.14 -2.93 18.46
C ILE A 96 0.47 -2.72 16.98
N VAL A 97 1.25 -3.64 16.41
CA VAL A 97 1.60 -3.60 14.98
C VAL A 97 0.57 -4.38 14.17
N VAL A 98 -0.04 -3.71 13.21
CA VAL A 98 -0.99 -4.29 12.26
C VAL A 98 -0.45 -4.11 10.85
N GLU A 99 -0.52 -5.15 10.05
CA GLU A 99 -0.21 -5.11 8.62
C GLU A 99 -1.53 -5.14 7.82
N PRO A 100 -2.02 -3.97 7.39
CA PRO A 100 -3.28 -3.86 6.65
C PRO A 100 -3.07 -4.02 5.14
N SER A 101 -4.16 -4.30 4.43
CA SER A 101 -4.20 -4.36 2.95
C SER A 101 -3.14 -5.29 2.35
N ILE A 102 -3.03 -6.50 2.92
CA ILE A 102 -2.09 -7.52 2.39
C ILE A 102 -2.65 -8.06 1.08
N GLY A 103 -2.03 -7.64 -0.03
CA GLY A 103 -2.27 -8.09 -1.40
C GLY A 103 -0.97 -8.51 -2.10
N TYR A 104 0.08 -8.83 -1.35
CA TYR A 104 1.43 -9.19 -1.81
C TYR A 104 1.92 -10.50 -1.15
N ASP A 105 2.99 -11.08 -1.68
CA ASP A 105 3.41 -12.46 -1.38
C ASP A 105 4.20 -12.65 -0.07
N SER A 106 4.22 -11.68 0.84
CA SER A 106 4.88 -11.80 2.14
C SER A 106 4.22 -10.94 3.19
N PHE A 107 4.29 -11.37 4.44
CA PHE A 107 3.85 -10.59 5.60
C PHE A 107 4.75 -10.89 6.81
N PHE A 108 4.68 -10.06 7.84
CA PHE A 108 5.52 -10.17 9.03
C PHE A 108 4.78 -9.93 10.34
N ALA A 109 3.67 -9.18 10.31
CA ALA A 109 2.96 -8.81 11.53
C ALA A 109 2.13 -9.97 12.10
N HIS A 110 1.87 -9.90 13.40
CA HIS A 110 0.96 -10.83 14.08
C HIS A 110 -0.51 -10.52 13.74
N PHE A 111 -0.89 -9.24 13.73
CA PHE A 111 -2.23 -8.81 13.30
C PHE A 111 -2.21 -8.49 11.81
N ARG A 112 -3.02 -9.18 11.03
CA ARG A 112 -2.98 -9.14 9.58
C ARG A 112 -4.36 -8.89 8.99
N VAL A 113 -4.43 -8.00 8.00
CA VAL A 113 -5.65 -7.74 7.26
C VAL A 113 -5.39 -7.94 5.76
N PHE A 114 -6.03 -8.93 5.18
CA PHE A 114 -5.92 -9.30 3.77
C PHE A 114 -6.98 -8.58 2.94
N GLU A 115 -6.67 -8.27 1.69
CA GLU A 115 -7.60 -7.61 0.77
C GLU A 115 -8.71 -8.54 0.25
N SER A 116 -8.46 -9.86 0.26
CA SER A 116 -9.44 -10.85 -0.21
C SER A 116 -9.22 -12.22 0.42
N TYR A 117 -10.27 -13.02 0.46
CA TYR A 117 -10.19 -14.43 0.84
C TYR A 117 -9.29 -15.24 -0.11
N SER A 118 -9.32 -14.96 -1.41
CA SER A 118 -8.42 -15.61 -2.37
C SER A 118 -6.96 -15.40 -2.02
N HIS A 119 -6.59 -14.15 -1.66
CA HIS A 119 -5.20 -13.86 -1.29
C HIS A 119 -4.84 -14.49 0.05
N LEU A 120 -5.71 -14.42 1.06
CA LEU A 120 -5.53 -15.11 2.33
C LEU A 120 -5.29 -16.61 2.11
N HIS A 121 -6.14 -17.29 1.33
CA HIS A 121 -6.00 -18.71 1.07
C HIS A 121 -4.73 -19.05 0.29
N LYS A 122 -4.34 -18.22 -0.70
CA LYS A 122 -3.05 -18.37 -1.39
C LYS A 122 -1.88 -18.32 -0.41
N MET A 123 -1.89 -17.37 0.52
CA MET A 123 -0.82 -17.20 1.49
C MET A 123 -0.76 -18.31 2.51
N LEU A 124 -1.92 -18.76 2.99
CA LEU A 124 -2.02 -19.88 3.94
C LEU A 124 -1.72 -21.24 3.30
N GLY A 125 -2.04 -21.41 2.00
CA GLY A 125 -1.73 -22.63 1.25
C GLY A 125 -0.27 -22.77 0.85
N GLY A 126 0.54 -21.72 1.00
CA GLY A 126 1.98 -21.77 0.80
C GLY A 126 2.69 -22.51 1.94
N ALA A 127 3.82 -23.15 1.62
CA ALA A 127 4.55 -24.04 2.55
C ALA A 127 5.04 -23.37 3.85
N GLN A 128 5.00 -22.04 3.95
CA GLN A 128 5.48 -21.30 5.11
C GLN A 128 4.40 -20.91 6.13
N TYR A 129 3.11 -21.02 5.78
CA TYR A 129 2.02 -20.43 6.57
C TYR A 129 0.83 -21.40 6.69
N ASN A 130 1.08 -22.61 7.15
CA ASN A 130 0.09 -23.69 7.13
C ASN A 130 -1.09 -23.52 8.10
N HIS A 131 -1.14 -22.46 8.90
CA HIS A 131 -2.21 -22.29 9.88
C HIS A 131 -2.76 -20.86 9.85
N PRO A 132 -4.08 -20.69 9.67
CA PRO A 132 -4.73 -19.41 9.91
C PRO A 132 -4.58 -19.02 11.37
N SER A 133 -4.40 -17.73 11.63
CA SER A 133 -4.40 -17.17 12.98
C SER A 133 -5.77 -16.54 13.26
N SER A 134 -6.19 -16.55 14.50
CA SER A 134 -7.38 -15.80 14.95
C SER A 134 -7.23 -14.28 14.75
N THR A 135 -6.01 -13.82 14.45
CA THR A 135 -5.68 -12.42 14.15
C THR A 135 -5.65 -12.11 12.64
N ASP A 136 -6.02 -13.07 11.80
CA ASP A 136 -6.17 -12.89 10.36
C ASP A 136 -7.59 -12.43 10.02
N HIS A 137 -7.68 -11.30 9.36
CA HIS A 137 -8.94 -10.73 8.92
C HIS A 137 -8.93 -10.45 7.43
N VAL A 138 -10.10 -10.46 6.80
CA VAL A 138 -10.28 -10.03 5.41
C VAL A 138 -11.14 -8.78 5.42
N ILE A 139 -10.57 -7.68 4.97
CA ILE A 139 -11.28 -6.41 4.76
C ILE A 139 -10.95 -5.94 3.35
N PRO A 140 -11.87 -6.08 2.39
CA PRO A 140 -11.65 -5.60 1.03
C PRO A 140 -11.37 -4.09 0.99
N PRO A 141 -10.59 -3.61 0.00
CA PRO A 141 -10.39 -2.20 -0.22
C PRO A 141 -11.72 -1.48 -0.42
N GLY A 142 -11.92 -0.41 0.33
CA GLY A 142 -13.09 0.45 0.21
C GLY A 142 -12.80 1.70 -0.61
N PHE A 143 -13.83 2.30 -1.14
CA PHE A 143 -13.78 3.61 -1.78
C PHE A 143 -14.96 4.46 -1.30
N VAL A 144 -14.84 5.76 -1.48
CA VAL A 144 -15.92 6.70 -1.17
C VAL A 144 -16.66 6.98 -2.49
N PRO A 145 -17.93 6.59 -2.63
CA PRO A 145 -18.67 6.78 -3.89
C PRO A 145 -18.71 8.24 -4.35
N ASP A 146 -18.81 9.17 -3.40
CA ASP A 146 -18.87 10.62 -3.69
C ASP A 146 -17.56 11.19 -4.30
N ASP A 147 -16.46 10.44 -4.24
CA ASP A 147 -15.21 10.83 -4.91
C ASP A 147 -15.25 10.53 -6.43
N PHE A 148 -16.31 9.87 -6.92
CA PHE A 148 -16.49 9.47 -8.32
C PHE A 148 -17.79 10.05 -8.87
N GLU A 149 -17.69 10.83 -9.93
CA GLU A 149 -18.86 11.32 -10.64
C GLU A 149 -19.52 10.18 -11.43
N PHE A 150 -20.78 9.93 -11.13
CA PHE A 150 -21.56 8.93 -11.86
C PHE A 150 -22.18 9.53 -13.12
N SER A 151 -22.06 8.86 -14.26
CA SER A 151 -22.74 9.21 -15.50
C SER A 151 -23.47 7.98 -16.07
N GLU A 152 -24.74 8.16 -16.39
CA GLU A 152 -25.51 7.17 -17.16
C GLU A 152 -25.18 7.21 -18.66
N GLU A 153 -24.73 8.37 -19.14
CA GLU A 153 -24.31 8.53 -20.53
C GLU A 153 -23.03 7.74 -20.77
N LYS A 154 -23.02 6.98 -21.86
CA LYS A 154 -21.87 6.18 -22.29
C LYS A 154 -21.39 6.68 -23.63
N GLU A 155 -20.06 6.75 -23.76
CA GLU A 155 -19.42 7.01 -25.04
C GLU A 155 -19.17 5.69 -25.77
N ASP A 156 -18.95 5.76 -27.09
CA ASP A 156 -18.75 4.57 -27.93
C ASP A 156 -17.27 4.13 -27.94
N TYR A 157 -16.75 3.84 -26.74
CA TYR A 157 -15.43 3.22 -26.59
C TYR A 157 -15.35 2.36 -25.33
N TRP A 158 -14.42 1.43 -25.32
CA TRP A 158 -14.01 0.72 -24.11
C TRP A 158 -12.93 1.49 -23.34
N LEU A 159 -12.93 1.36 -22.03
CA LEU A 159 -11.92 1.95 -21.18
C LEU A 159 -11.08 0.86 -20.52
N PHE A 160 -9.76 0.88 -20.77
CA PHE A 160 -8.80 0.17 -19.95
C PHE A 160 -8.23 1.15 -18.91
N LEU A 161 -8.50 0.89 -17.63
CA LEU A 161 -7.99 1.70 -16.52
C LEU A 161 -7.00 0.87 -15.69
N GLY A 162 -5.73 1.30 -15.66
CA GLY A 162 -4.69 0.61 -14.90
C GLY A 162 -3.30 0.82 -15.48
N ARG A 163 -2.27 0.47 -14.71
CA ARG A 163 -0.89 0.58 -15.18
C ARG A 163 -0.68 -0.14 -16.52
N ILE A 164 0.00 0.53 -17.43
CA ILE A 164 0.33 -0.01 -18.78
C ILE A 164 1.51 -0.98 -18.65
N VAL A 165 1.25 -2.15 -18.09
CA VAL A 165 2.23 -3.24 -17.90
C VAL A 165 1.60 -4.58 -18.26
N ASP A 166 2.42 -5.54 -18.72
CA ASP A 166 1.95 -6.85 -19.22
C ASP A 166 1.08 -7.60 -18.19
N SER A 167 1.44 -7.56 -16.93
CA SER A 167 0.70 -8.21 -15.85
C SER A 167 -0.74 -7.69 -15.66
N LYS A 168 -1.07 -6.54 -16.25
CA LYS A 168 -2.44 -5.98 -16.25
C LYS A 168 -3.23 -6.34 -17.49
N GLY A 169 -2.62 -7.06 -18.45
CA GLY A 169 -3.30 -7.55 -19.63
C GLY A 169 -3.59 -6.48 -20.70
N VAL A 170 -2.81 -5.41 -20.74
CA VAL A 170 -2.98 -4.32 -21.71
C VAL A 170 -2.96 -4.81 -23.15
N HIS A 171 -2.08 -5.78 -23.47
CA HIS A 171 -1.99 -6.40 -24.78
C HIS A 171 -3.23 -7.23 -25.11
N ILE A 172 -3.86 -7.87 -24.12
CA ILE A 172 -5.12 -8.62 -24.30
C ILE A 172 -6.24 -7.65 -24.65
N ALA A 173 -6.33 -6.53 -23.93
CA ALA A 173 -7.33 -5.50 -24.19
C ALA A 173 -7.19 -4.91 -25.61
N ASP A 174 -5.96 -4.64 -26.07
CA ASP A 174 -5.70 -4.16 -27.43
C ASP A 174 -6.11 -5.20 -28.49
N GLN A 175 -5.71 -6.46 -28.30
CA GLN A 175 -6.09 -7.55 -29.23
C GLN A 175 -7.61 -7.72 -29.33
N LEU A 176 -8.31 -7.67 -28.18
CA LEU A 176 -9.76 -7.80 -28.13
C LEU A 176 -10.44 -6.62 -28.83
N SER A 177 -9.99 -5.40 -28.59
CA SER A 177 -10.47 -4.19 -29.28
C SER A 177 -10.36 -4.32 -30.80
N ARG A 178 -9.20 -4.75 -31.31
CA ARG A 178 -8.97 -4.97 -32.74
C ARG A 178 -9.87 -6.07 -33.30
N ALA A 179 -9.98 -7.20 -32.63
CA ALA A 179 -10.79 -8.33 -33.05
C ALA A 179 -12.27 -7.98 -33.19
N LEU A 180 -12.78 -7.18 -32.24
CA LEU A 180 -14.18 -6.78 -32.21
C LEU A 180 -14.44 -5.42 -32.89
N ARG A 181 -13.39 -4.77 -33.42
CA ARG A 181 -13.44 -3.43 -34.03
C ARG A 181 -14.08 -2.38 -33.13
N GLN A 182 -13.81 -2.48 -31.83
CA GLN A 182 -14.35 -1.58 -30.82
C GLN A 182 -13.23 -0.61 -30.37
N PRO A 183 -13.44 0.72 -30.44
CA PRO A 183 -12.48 1.67 -29.94
C PRO A 183 -12.15 1.44 -28.47
N ILE A 184 -10.89 1.60 -28.09
CA ILE A 184 -10.46 1.51 -26.68
C ILE A 184 -9.57 2.69 -26.31
N LYS A 185 -9.81 3.26 -25.13
CA LYS A 185 -8.94 4.25 -24.50
C LYS A 185 -8.15 3.58 -23.37
N PHE A 186 -6.84 3.82 -23.32
CA PHE A 186 -5.95 3.33 -22.26
C PHE A 186 -5.59 4.48 -21.34
N VAL A 187 -5.81 4.28 -20.02
CA VAL A 187 -5.51 5.24 -18.97
C VAL A 187 -4.74 4.53 -17.86
N GLY A 188 -3.51 5.06 -17.54
CA GLY A 188 -2.68 4.46 -16.49
C GLY A 188 -1.29 5.08 -16.36
#